data_af96056b32fb88d816535752bb7a1500
#
_entry.id   af96056b32fb88d816535752bb7a1500
#
_cell.length_a   1.000
_cell.length_b   1.000
_cell.length_c   1.000
_cell.angle_alpha   90.00
_cell.angle_beta   90.00
_cell.angle_gamma   90.00
#
_symmetry.space_group_name_H-M   'P 1'
#
loop_
_entity.id
_entity.type
_entity.pdbx_description
1 polymer ?
#
loop_
_entity_poly.entity_id
_entity_poly.type
_entity_poly.pdbx_seq_one_letter_code
_entity_poly.pdbx_strand_id
1 'polypeptide(L)'
;MKIVIVAHGKIKKGPELELISDYLTRFNRQFNNDFLTSLEISESNEFERIFNTKVSKMLDGKESMVLLDKSGEHIDSEGFAKFLNTFSEKGISQISFVVGGSEGFPKQLISKAKKILAVSKMVFPHKIARLILVEQLYRAKCIINRHPYHKA
;
A
#
# COMPACT_ATOMS: atom_id res chain seq x y z
N MET A 1 -5.44 1.52 12.37
CA MET A 1 -4.57 0.64 11.53
C MET A 1 -3.60 1.47 10.73
N LYS A 2 -2.32 1.22 10.88
CA LYS A 2 -1.24 1.87 10.14
C LYS A 2 -1.04 1.22 8.77
N ILE A 3 -0.77 2.03 7.74
CA ILE A 3 -0.36 1.54 6.42
C ILE A 3 1.08 1.96 6.15
N VAL A 4 1.90 1.03 5.68
CA VAL A 4 3.29 1.28 5.29
C VAL A 4 3.49 0.83 3.84
N ILE A 5 3.94 1.71 2.98
CA ILE A 5 4.41 1.33 1.65
C ILE A 5 5.90 1.06 1.73
N VAL A 6 6.31 -0.15 1.41
CA VAL A 6 7.72 -0.54 1.30
C VAL A 6 8.10 -0.54 -0.16
N ALA A 7 8.99 0.33 -0.56
CA ALA A 7 9.33 0.53 -1.95
C ALA A 7 10.82 0.41 -2.23
N HIS A 8 11.16 -0.27 -3.31
CA HIS A 8 12.52 -0.29 -3.83
C HIS A 8 12.87 1.02 -4.53
N GLY A 9 14.03 1.59 -4.19
CA GLY A 9 14.51 2.86 -4.73
C GLY A 9 13.86 4.10 -4.12
N LYS A 10 14.59 5.21 -4.11
CA LYS A 10 14.13 6.50 -3.59
C LYS A 10 13.65 7.41 -4.72
N ILE A 11 12.54 8.10 -4.51
CA ILE A 11 12.12 9.22 -5.36
C ILE A 11 12.68 10.50 -4.75
N LYS A 12 13.71 11.08 -5.37
CA LYS A 12 14.41 12.25 -4.82
C LYS A 12 13.79 13.59 -5.24
N LYS A 13 13.17 13.63 -6.42
CA LYS A 13 12.56 14.85 -7.00
C LYS A 13 11.61 14.47 -8.15
N GLY A 14 10.81 15.41 -8.56
CA GLY A 14 9.92 15.31 -9.72
C GLY A 14 8.45 15.40 -9.36
N PRO A 15 7.58 15.53 -10.36
CA PRO A 15 6.15 15.72 -10.17
C PRO A 15 5.47 14.58 -9.42
N GLU A 16 5.98 13.35 -9.55
CA GLU A 16 5.44 12.19 -8.83
C GLU A 16 5.65 12.35 -7.33
N LEU A 17 6.83 12.86 -6.88
CA LEU A 17 7.09 13.10 -5.45
C LEU A 17 6.15 14.17 -4.89
N GLU A 18 5.90 15.24 -5.63
CA GLU A 18 4.99 16.32 -5.21
C GLU A 18 3.57 15.79 -5.02
N LEU A 19 3.05 15.01 -5.98
CA LEU A 19 1.73 14.40 -5.89
C LEU A 19 1.64 13.37 -4.75
N ILE A 20 2.66 12.52 -4.59
CA ILE A 20 2.73 11.55 -3.49
C ILE A 20 2.68 12.30 -2.15
N SER A 21 3.45 13.36 -1.99
CA SER A 21 3.50 14.16 -0.76
C SER A 21 2.14 14.82 -0.44
N ASP A 22 1.44 15.31 -1.45
CA ASP A 22 0.09 15.86 -1.29
C ASP A 22 -0.90 14.79 -0.81
N TYR A 23 -0.94 13.61 -1.46
CA TYR A 23 -1.82 12.53 -1.04
C TYR A 23 -1.47 11.96 0.34
N LEU A 24 -0.18 11.86 0.69
CA LEU A 24 0.24 11.48 2.05
C LEU A 24 -0.29 12.47 3.09
N THR A 25 -0.17 13.76 2.80
CA THR A 25 -0.69 14.82 3.69
C THR A 25 -2.20 14.71 3.86
N ARG A 26 -2.93 14.49 2.76
CA ARG A 26 -4.39 14.31 2.79
C ARG A 26 -4.77 13.03 3.55
N PHE A 27 -4.09 11.92 3.30
CA PHE A 27 -4.36 10.65 3.99
C PHE A 27 -4.18 10.78 5.49
N ASN A 28 -3.12 11.47 5.95
CA ASN A 28 -2.77 11.59 7.35
C ASN A 28 -3.62 12.63 8.12
N ARG A 29 -4.54 13.34 7.44
CA ARG A 29 -5.60 14.08 8.12
C ARG A 29 -6.62 13.11 8.71
N GLN A 30 -7.00 13.34 9.95
CA GLN A 30 -7.98 12.49 10.63
C GLN A 30 -9.39 12.78 10.12
N PHE A 31 -10.13 11.71 9.88
CA PHE A 31 -11.60 11.74 9.73
C PHE A 31 -12.26 11.25 11.01
N ASN A 32 -13.53 11.60 11.22
CA ASN A 32 -14.29 11.06 12.33
C ASN A 32 -14.48 9.54 12.15
N ASN A 33 -14.17 8.75 13.19
CA ASN A 33 -14.28 7.29 13.20
C ASN A 33 -13.34 6.54 12.22
N ASP A 34 -12.17 7.11 11.97
CA ASP A 34 -11.23 6.61 11.01
C ASP A 34 -10.33 5.50 11.60
N PHE A 35 -10.47 4.28 11.09
CA PHE A 35 -9.57 3.19 11.48
C PHE A 35 -8.23 3.20 10.72
N LEU A 36 -8.14 3.92 9.59
CA LEU A 36 -6.90 4.12 8.84
C LEU A 36 -6.12 5.31 9.41
N THR A 37 -5.26 5.03 10.38
CA THR A 37 -4.67 6.09 11.22
C THR A 37 -3.50 6.82 10.59
N SER A 38 -2.66 6.12 9.81
CA SER A 38 -1.49 6.73 9.18
C SER A 38 -1.04 5.98 7.94
N LEU A 39 -0.43 6.70 7.02
CA LEU A 39 0.24 6.20 5.82
C LEU A 39 1.66 6.74 5.77
N GLU A 40 2.64 5.86 5.64
CA GLU A 40 4.05 6.23 5.47
C GLU A 40 4.69 5.41 4.36
N ILE A 41 5.75 5.96 3.78
CA ILE A 41 6.56 5.29 2.76
C ILE A 41 7.95 5.03 3.33
N SER A 42 8.37 3.77 3.26
CA SER A 42 9.72 3.32 3.60
C SER A 42 10.43 2.95 2.31
N GLU A 43 11.39 3.76 1.92
CA GLU A 43 12.16 3.58 0.69
C GLU A 43 13.57 3.05 1.01
N SER A 44 14.05 2.06 0.25
CA SER A 44 15.41 1.56 0.39
C SER A 44 15.91 0.95 -0.91
N ASN A 45 17.22 1.07 -1.12
CA ASN A 45 17.93 0.31 -2.15
C ASN A 45 18.33 -1.10 -1.65
N GLU A 46 18.31 -1.31 -0.34
CA GLU A 46 18.56 -2.60 0.33
C GLU A 46 17.23 -3.30 0.65
N PHE A 47 16.49 -3.65 -0.38
CA PHE A 47 15.15 -4.20 -0.26
C PHE A 47 15.09 -5.47 0.60
N GLU A 48 16.07 -6.37 0.48
CA GLU A 48 16.13 -7.60 1.26
C GLU A 48 16.25 -7.34 2.77
N ARG A 49 17.02 -6.33 3.18
CA ARG A 49 17.20 -6.00 4.60
C ARG A 49 15.92 -5.47 5.23
N ILE A 50 15.24 -4.54 4.55
CA ILE A 50 13.94 -4.03 5.01
C ILE A 50 12.92 -5.15 5.04
N PHE A 51 12.94 -5.99 4.04
CA PHE A 51 12.09 -7.13 3.89
C PHE A 51 12.25 -8.13 5.05
N ASN A 52 13.46 -8.59 5.33
CA ASN A 52 13.73 -9.55 6.41
C ASN A 52 13.33 -9.00 7.79
N THR A 53 13.56 -7.72 8.04
CA THR A 53 13.14 -7.06 9.29
C THR A 53 11.62 -6.97 9.42
N LYS A 54 10.88 -6.76 8.32
CA LYS A 54 9.42 -6.67 8.36
C LYS A 54 8.75 -8.03 8.39
N VAL A 55 9.30 -9.02 7.69
CA VAL A 55 8.79 -10.40 7.73
C VAL A 55 8.86 -11.01 9.13
N SER A 56 9.92 -10.72 9.89
CA SER A 56 10.00 -11.20 11.29
C SER A 56 8.88 -10.64 12.17
N LYS A 57 8.46 -9.40 11.97
CA LYS A 57 7.35 -8.77 12.70
C LYS A 57 5.96 -9.28 12.30
N MET A 58 5.82 -9.85 11.10
CA MET A 58 4.55 -10.44 10.64
C MET A 58 4.22 -11.78 11.32
N LEU A 59 5.20 -12.41 11.95
CA LEU A 59 5.01 -13.67 12.67
C LEU A 59 4.13 -13.50 13.92
N ASP A 60 3.97 -12.29 14.43
CA ASP A 60 3.15 -11.99 15.61
C ASP A 60 1.65 -11.88 15.32
N GLY A 61 1.22 -12.09 14.06
CA GLY A 61 -0.19 -12.11 13.66
C GLY A 61 -0.92 -10.75 13.65
N LYS A 62 -0.24 -9.65 14.05
CA LYS A 62 -0.80 -8.29 14.08
C LYS A 62 -0.49 -7.47 12.84
N GLU A 63 0.40 -7.94 12.01
CA GLU A 63 0.80 -7.30 10.75
C GLU A 63 0.44 -8.17 9.56
N SER A 64 0.14 -7.54 8.44
CA SER A 64 -0.17 -8.22 7.19
C SER A 64 0.58 -7.60 6.02
N MET A 65 0.85 -8.39 4.99
CA MET A 65 1.58 -7.96 3.82
C MET A 65 0.78 -8.18 2.54
N VAL A 66 0.79 -7.18 1.68
CA VAL A 66 0.21 -7.20 0.34
C VAL A 66 1.30 -6.84 -0.65
N LEU A 67 1.48 -7.67 -1.68
CA LEU A 67 2.44 -7.40 -2.75
C LEU A 67 1.72 -6.71 -3.91
N LEU A 68 2.39 -5.75 -4.54
CA LEU A 68 1.97 -5.19 -5.82
C LEU A 68 2.81 -5.80 -6.94
N ASP A 69 2.17 -6.61 -7.76
CA ASP A 69 2.77 -7.26 -8.92
C ASP A 69 1.77 -7.32 -10.08
N LYS A 70 2.27 -7.28 -11.31
CA LYS A 70 1.43 -7.36 -12.52
C LYS A 70 0.64 -8.66 -12.64
N SER A 71 1.10 -9.73 -12.00
CA SER A 71 0.43 -11.05 -11.96
C SER A 71 -0.66 -11.14 -10.90
N GLY A 72 -0.84 -10.09 -10.09
CA GLY A 72 -1.80 -10.06 -9.00
C GLY A 72 -3.26 -9.94 -9.44
N GLU A 73 -4.16 -10.05 -8.47
CA GLU A 73 -5.60 -9.87 -8.67
C GLU A 73 -5.92 -8.40 -8.97
N HIS A 74 -6.84 -8.19 -9.91
CA HIS A 74 -7.38 -6.87 -10.23
C HIS A 74 -8.64 -6.63 -9.40
N ILE A 75 -8.67 -5.50 -8.70
CA ILE A 75 -9.84 -5.04 -7.96
C ILE A 75 -10.12 -3.57 -8.31
N ASP A 76 -11.37 -3.17 -8.24
CA ASP A 76 -11.75 -1.76 -8.36
C ASP A 76 -11.54 -0.99 -7.05
N SER A 77 -11.73 0.32 -7.07
CA SER A 77 -11.50 1.18 -5.91
C SER A 77 -12.42 0.85 -4.72
N GLU A 78 -13.66 0.45 -4.97
CA GLU A 78 -14.58 0.01 -3.92
C GLU A 78 -14.19 -1.34 -3.33
N GLY A 79 -13.79 -2.30 -4.18
CA GLY A 79 -13.26 -3.59 -3.77
C GLY A 79 -11.97 -3.42 -2.94
N PHE A 80 -11.12 -2.44 -3.30
CA PHE A 80 -9.94 -2.12 -2.52
C PHE A 80 -10.29 -1.55 -1.13
N ALA A 81 -11.27 -0.66 -1.05
CA ALA A 81 -11.76 -0.16 0.23
C ALA A 81 -12.36 -1.28 1.11
N LYS A 82 -13.18 -2.16 0.54
CA LYS A 82 -13.72 -3.35 1.23
C LYS A 82 -12.60 -4.29 1.70
N PHE A 83 -11.59 -4.51 0.86
CA PHE A 83 -10.43 -5.31 1.21
C PHE A 83 -9.68 -4.75 2.43
N LEU A 84 -9.43 -3.43 2.49
CA LEU A 84 -8.82 -2.79 3.67
C LEU A 84 -9.68 -2.96 4.93
N ASN A 85 -11.00 -2.89 4.80
CA ASN A 85 -11.90 -3.06 5.94
C ASN A 85 -11.80 -4.46 6.57
N THR A 86 -11.57 -5.51 5.76
CA THR A 86 -11.40 -6.89 6.27
C THR A 86 -10.22 -7.03 7.23
N PHE A 87 -9.20 -6.21 7.12
CA PHE A 87 -8.07 -6.21 8.05
C PHE A 87 -8.41 -5.57 9.38
N SER A 88 -9.21 -4.49 9.35
CA SER A 88 -9.72 -3.86 10.58
C SER A 88 -10.58 -4.82 11.38
N GLU A 89 -11.49 -5.54 10.73
CA GLU A 89 -12.36 -6.55 11.36
C GLU A 89 -11.57 -7.69 12.00
N LYS A 90 -10.39 -8.01 11.47
CA LYS A 90 -9.48 -9.03 12.00
C LYS A 90 -8.50 -8.52 13.07
N GLY A 91 -8.62 -7.25 13.48
CA GLY A 91 -7.75 -6.64 14.47
C GLY A 91 -6.29 -6.46 14.01
N ILE A 92 -6.05 -6.41 12.69
CA ILE A 92 -4.71 -6.15 12.14
C ILE A 92 -4.33 -4.69 12.43
N SER A 93 -3.19 -4.50 13.08
CA SER A 93 -2.70 -3.17 13.47
C SER A 93 -1.95 -2.46 12.34
N GLN A 94 -1.30 -3.23 11.45
CA GLN A 94 -0.52 -2.69 10.34
C GLN A 94 -0.63 -3.54 9.07
N ILE A 95 -0.75 -2.84 7.92
CA ILE A 95 -0.60 -3.45 6.59
C ILE A 95 0.63 -2.86 5.91
N SER A 96 1.50 -3.74 5.40
CA SER A 96 2.64 -3.37 4.57
C SER A 96 2.34 -3.68 3.10
N PHE A 97 2.21 -2.65 2.27
CA PHE A 97 2.18 -2.78 0.81
C PHE A 97 3.59 -2.76 0.27
N VAL A 98 3.98 -3.80 -0.44
CA VAL A 98 5.33 -3.93 -0.99
C VAL A 98 5.31 -3.70 -2.49
N VAL A 99 6.01 -2.67 -2.94
CA VAL A 99 6.17 -2.32 -4.35
C VAL A 99 7.54 -2.81 -4.80
N GLY A 100 7.55 -3.86 -5.61
CA GLY A 100 8.78 -4.49 -6.10
C GLY A 100 9.49 -3.69 -7.19
N GLY A 101 10.69 -4.17 -7.51
CA GLY A 101 11.44 -3.73 -8.69
C GLY A 101 11.01 -4.50 -9.96
N SER A 102 11.78 -4.30 -11.06
CA SER A 102 11.53 -4.94 -12.36
C SER A 102 11.64 -6.47 -12.34
N GLU A 103 12.34 -7.02 -11.37
CA GLU A 103 12.64 -8.47 -11.28
C GLU A 103 11.57 -9.28 -10.52
N GLY A 104 10.49 -8.62 -10.07
CA GLY A 104 9.43 -9.26 -9.29
C GLY A 104 9.85 -9.54 -7.85
N PHE A 105 9.20 -10.53 -7.23
CA PHE A 105 9.39 -10.87 -5.82
C PHE A 105 10.02 -12.26 -5.62
N PRO A 106 10.88 -12.44 -4.61
CA PRO A 106 11.36 -13.75 -4.20
C PRO A 106 10.21 -14.68 -3.80
N LYS A 107 10.32 -15.99 -4.11
CA LYS A 107 9.28 -16.98 -3.78
C LYS A 107 8.90 -17.00 -2.30
N GLN A 108 9.87 -16.80 -1.40
CA GLN A 108 9.65 -16.74 0.05
C GLN A 108 8.74 -15.58 0.45
N LEU A 109 8.75 -14.48 -0.31
CA LEU A 109 7.91 -13.32 -0.10
C LEU A 109 6.48 -13.61 -0.55
N ILE A 110 6.38 -14.18 -1.73
CA ILE A 110 5.09 -14.56 -2.34
C ILE A 110 4.32 -15.49 -1.40
N SER A 111 4.99 -16.49 -0.81
CA SER A 111 4.35 -17.46 0.09
C SER A 111 3.84 -16.88 1.41
N LYS A 112 4.37 -15.73 1.85
CA LYS A 112 3.98 -15.04 3.09
C LYS A 112 2.99 -13.90 2.86
N ALA A 113 2.79 -13.48 1.61
CA ALA A 113 1.86 -12.42 1.29
C ALA A 113 0.41 -12.85 1.54
N LYS A 114 -0.37 -11.97 2.17
CA LYS A 114 -1.81 -12.17 2.33
C LYS A 114 -2.55 -12.11 0.99
N LYS A 115 -2.06 -11.26 0.11
CA LYS A 115 -2.60 -11.07 -1.23
C LYS A 115 -1.55 -10.48 -2.16
N ILE A 116 -1.68 -10.78 -3.43
CA ILE A 116 -0.94 -10.11 -4.52
C ILE A 116 -1.97 -9.34 -5.32
N LEU A 117 -1.78 -8.03 -5.42
CA LEU A 117 -2.66 -7.13 -6.17
C LEU A 117 -1.93 -6.56 -7.37
N ALA A 118 -2.64 -6.40 -8.47
CA ALA A 118 -2.17 -5.67 -9.63
C ALA A 118 -2.85 -4.29 -9.69
N VAL A 119 -2.06 -3.25 -9.87
CA VAL A 119 -2.57 -1.89 -10.09
C VAL A 119 -3.34 -1.80 -11.40
N SER A 120 -2.86 -2.50 -12.43
CA SER A 120 -3.45 -2.56 -13.77
C SER A 120 -2.89 -3.76 -14.53
N LYS A 121 -3.57 -4.14 -15.63
CA LYS A 121 -3.00 -5.04 -16.64
C LYS A 121 -1.88 -4.38 -17.45
N MET A 122 -1.81 -3.05 -17.44
CA MET A 122 -0.74 -2.28 -18.07
C MET A 122 0.47 -2.19 -17.12
N VAL A 123 1.66 -2.15 -17.68
CA VAL A 123 2.91 -1.96 -16.93
C VAL A 123 3.15 -0.48 -16.71
N PHE A 124 3.42 -0.09 -15.47
CA PHE A 124 3.77 1.28 -15.11
C PHE A 124 5.21 1.40 -14.61
N PRO A 125 5.89 2.54 -14.86
CA PRO A 125 7.12 2.87 -14.15
C PRO A 125 6.90 2.86 -12.64
N HIS A 126 7.91 2.47 -11.86
CA HIS A 126 7.80 2.31 -10.40
C HIS A 126 7.30 3.56 -9.67
N LYS A 127 7.69 4.76 -10.13
CA LYS A 127 7.22 6.01 -9.53
C LYS A 127 5.72 6.20 -9.72
N ILE A 128 5.23 5.89 -10.92
CA ILE A 128 3.80 5.98 -11.26
C ILE A 128 3.00 4.92 -10.50
N ALA A 129 3.46 3.67 -10.44
CA ALA A 129 2.79 2.63 -9.68
C ALA A 129 2.67 3.00 -8.18
N ARG A 130 3.73 3.59 -7.62
CA ARG A 130 3.73 4.10 -6.24
C ARG A 130 2.73 5.24 -6.04
N LEU A 131 2.70 6.20 -6.97
CA LEU A 131 1.75 7.31 -6.93
C LEU A 131 0.30 6.80 -6.99
N ILE A 132 0.01 5.88 -7.91
CA ILE A 132 -1.34 5.28 -8.03
C ILE A 132 -1.72 4.56 -6.72
N LEU A 133 -0.81 3.80 -6.12
CA LEU A 133 -1.08 3.14 -4.85
C LEU A 133 -1.42 4.14 -3.74
N VAL A 134 -0.64 5.21 -3.60
CA VAL A 134 -0.88 6.25 -2.59
C VAL A 134 -2.22 6.93 -2.81
N GLU A 135 -2.56 7.25 -4.05
CA GLU A 135 -3.86 7.83 -4.42
C GLU A 135 -5.00 6.87 -4.09
N GLN A 136 -4.89 5.59 -4.46
CA GLN A 136 -5.92 4.60 -4.20
C GLN A 136 -6.10 4.30 -2.69
N LEU A 137 -5.05 4.37 -1.90
CA LEU A 137 -5.15 4.31 -0.44
C LEU A 137 -5.93 5.50 0.12
N TYR A 138 -5.64 6.72 -0.36
CA TYR A 138 -6.41 7.90 0.02
C TYR A 138 -7.88 7.79 -0.42
N ARG A 139 -8.13 7.35 -1.66
CA ARG A 139 -9.49 7.11 -2.18
C ARG A 139 -10.24 6.08 -1.35
N ALA A 140 -9.61 4.96 -1.00
CA ALA A 140 -10.22 3.95 -0.15
C ALA A 140 -10.60 4.51 1.24
N LYS A 141 -9.72 5.32 1.83
CA LYS A 141 -10.03 6.04 3.07
C LYS A 141 -11.25 6.95 2.92
N CYS A 142 -11.35 7.66 1.80
CA CYS A 142 -12.49 8.51 1.48
C CYS A 142 -13.79 7.70 1.31
N ILE A 143 -13.74 6.55 0.61
CA ILE A 143 -14.89 5.65 0.44
C ILE A 143 -15.38 5.17 1.81
N ILE A 144 -14.47 4.65 2.66
CA ILE A 144 -14.78 4.14 3.99
C ILE A 144 -15.46 5.21 4.86
N ASN A 145 -15.00 6.45 4.76
CA ASN A 145 -15.52 7.58 5.54
C ASN A 145 -16.63 8.38 4.83
N ARG A 146 -17.15 7.90 3.69
CA ARG A 146 -18.19 8.57 2.89
C ARG A 146 -17.85 10.01 2.51
N HIS A 147 -16.56 10.26 2.27
CA HIS A 147 -16.09 11.58 1.86
C HIS A 147 -16.32 11.80 0.36
N PRO A 148 -16.71 13.01 -0.10
CA PRO A 148 -17.11 13.29 -1.49
C PRO A 148 -15.99 13.23 -2.53
N TYR A 149 -14.77 12.88 -2.15
CA TYR A 149 -13.64 12.70 -3.07
C TYR A 149 -13.90 11.59 -4.09
N HIS A 150 -14.49 10.47 -3.65
CA HIS A 150 -14.87 9.39 -4.55
C HIS A 150 -16.24 9.69 -5.17
N LYS A 151 -16.24 9.75 -6.50
CA LYS A 151 -17.46 9.75 -7.32
C LYS A 151 -17.46 8.44 -8.08
N ALA A 152 -18.47 7.61 -7.83
CA ALA A 152 -18.69 6.38 -8.57
C ALA A 152 -19.09 6.68 -10.02
#